data_8b49ea12168b9b5696822dd1b6333527
#
_entry.id   8b49ea12168b9b5696822dd1b6333527
#
_cell.length_a   1.000
_cell.length_b   1.000
_cell.length_c   1.000
_cell.angle_alpha   90.00
_cell.angle_beta   90.00
_cell.angle_gamma   90.00
#
_symmetry.space_group_name_H-M   'P 1'
#
loop_
_entity.id
_entity.type
_entity.pdbx_description
1 polymer ?
#
loop_
_entity_poly.entity_id
_entity_poly.type
_entity_poly.pdbx_seq_one_letter_code
_entity_poly.pdbx_strand_id
1 'polypeptide(L)'
;MATGGSTAAALDGWIVFEDEAGFSMTPPTSRTWSRRGRTPVIRVRGRSRGRVSVAALCCYRPGERSRLIYRYILHEPCRGMTKSGRRSFAWTDYRDLISAAHQQLGAPLVLVWDNLNTHRAAGLRDFVAEHDWITIFQLPSYAPDFNPVEGIWSSLRRSHQVNTAFIDPKHLQGALRQGLRQIQYRSDLIDGCLAATGLTLATSRPEGQ
;
A
#
# COMPACT_ATOMS: atom_id res chain seq x y z
N MET A 1 8.91 7.55 -18.38
CA MET A 1 8.08 7.76 -17.16
C MET A 1 7.28 9.08 -17.15
N ALA A 2 7.43 9.94 -18.13
CA ALA A 2 6.62 11.18 -18.23
C ALA A 2 5.14 10.96 -18.63
N THR A 3 4.80 9.79 -19.16
CA THR A 3 3.49 9.54 -19.77
C THR A 3 2.33 9.42 -18.80
N GLY A 4 2.53 8.83 -17.60
CA GLY A 4 1.43 8.67 -16.63
C GLY A 4 0.97 9.98 -16.00
N GLY A 5 1.92 10.87 -15.67
CA GLY A 5 1.62 12.20 -15.12
C GLY A 5 0.92 13.13 -16.11
N SER A 6 1.33 13.10 -17.37
CA SER A 6 0.69 13.88 -18.43
C SER A 6 -0.71 13.35 -18.76
N THR A 7 -0.92 12.03 -18.70
CA THR A 7 -2.25 11.42 -18.88
C THR A 7 -3.20 11.81 -17.75
N ALA A 8 -2.76 11.76 -16.49
CA ALA A 8 -3.58 12.16 -15.36
C ALA A 8 -3.96 13.65 -15.41
N ALA A 9 -3.02 14.51 -15.81
CA ALA A 9 -3.30 15.92 -16.01
C ALA A 9 -4.30 16.18 -17.15
N ALA A 10 -4.19 15.42 -18.25
CA ALA A 10 -5.11 15.53 -19.39
C ALA A 10 -6.54 15.03 -19.05
N LEU A 11 -6.64 14.04 -18.16
CA LEU A 11 -7.91 13.48 -17.69
C LEU A 11 -8.48 14.21 -16.46
N ASP A 12 -7.77 15.19 -15.93
CA ASP A 12 -8.05 15.80 -14.61
C ASP A 12 -8.24 14.73 -13.52
N GLY A 13 -7.40 13.71 -13.55
CA GLY A 13 -7.51 12.48 -12.76
C GLY A 13 -6.47 12.39 -11.63
N TRP A 14 -6.61 11.34 -10.83
CA TRP A 14 -5.67 10.98 -9.78
C TRP A 14 -4.59 10.02 -10.32
N ILE A 15 -3.33 10.25 -9.94
CA ILE A 15 -2.27 9.26 -10.07
C ILE A 15 -2.32 8.38 -8.83
N VAL A 16 -2.47 7.07 -9.03
CA VAL A 16 -2.68 6.11 -7.96
C VAL A 16 -1.62 5.02 -8.05
N PHE A 17 -0.72 4.97 -7.09
CA PHE A 17 0.27 3.91 -6.97
C PHE A 17 -0.27 2.80 -6.07
N GLU A 18 -0.17 1.56 -6.53
CA GLU A 18 -0.64 0.37 -5.82
C GLU A 18 0.54 -0.52 -5.44
N ASP A 19 0.42 -1.18 -4.26
CA ASP A 19 1.33 -2.23 -3.83
C ASP A 19 0.72 -3.12 -2.74
N GLU A 20 1.24 -4.36 -2.60
CA GLU A 20 0.87 -5.31 -1.55
C GLU A 20 2.05 -5.64 -0.63
N ALA A 21 1.83 -5.59 0.67
CA ALA A 21 2.79 -6.06 1.65
C ALA A 21 2.23 -7.11 2.59
N GLY A 22 3.07 -8.11 2.89
CA GLY A 22 2.82 -9.09 3.93
C GLY A 22 3.50 -8.71 5.26
N PHE A 23 2.74 -8.83 6.35
CA PHE A 23 3.22 -8.56 7.71
C PHE A 23 3.07 -9.81 8.56
N SER A 24 4.17 -10.26 9.14
CA SER A 24 4.21 -11.47 9.97
C SER A 24 4.19 -11.15 11.46
N MET A 25 3.91 -12.16 12.28
CA MET A 25 3.99 -12.08 13.74
C MET A 25 5.41 -11.89 14.26
N THR A 26 6.42 -12.12 13.42
CA THR A 26 7.82 -11.86 13.75
C THR A 26 8.17 -10.44 13.34
N PRO A 27 8.35 -9.52 14.30
CA PRO A 27 8.64 -8.13 13.99
C PRO A 27 10.06 -7.98 13.44
N PRO A 28 10.32 -6.95 12.64
CA PRO A 28 11.68 -6.56 12.32
C PRO A 28 12.41 -6.11 13.59
N THR A 29 13.70 -6.42 13.67
CA THR A 29 14.55 -5.95 14.75
C THR A 29 15.16 -4.61 14.42
N SER A 30 15.28 -3.72 15.40
CA SER A 30 15.97 -2.44 15.28
C SER A 30 16.67 -2.08 16.57
N ARG A 31 17.60 -1.14 16.47
CA ARG A 31 18.26 -0.57 17.65
C ARG A 31 17.22 0.17 18.49
N THR A 32 17.32 0.02 19.81
CA THR A 32 16.48 0.73 20.77
C THR A 32 17.30 1.17 21.97
N TRP A 33 16.77 2.11 22.73
CA TRP A 33 17.42 2.58 23.95
C TRP A 33 17.27 1.58 25.08
N SER A 34 18.34 1.37 25.85
CA SER A 34 18.36 0.55 27.04
C SER A 34 19.33 1.12 28.07
N ARG A 35 19.26 0.64 29.30
CA ARG A 35 20.26 0.98 30.31
C ARG A 35 21.64 0.50 29.85
N ARG A 36 22.67 1.32 30.11
CA ARG A 36 24.05 0.99 29.77
C ARG A 36 24.42 -0.42 30.33
N GLY A 37 25.01 -1.27 29.49
CA GLY A 37 25.37 -2.62 29.83
C GLY A 37 24.24 -3.66 29.83
N ARG A 38 22.98 -3.27 29.43
CA ARG A 38 21.84 -4.21 29.32
C ARG A 38 21.29 -4.21 27.93
N THR A 39 21.43 -5.31 27.22
CA THR A 39 20.76 -5.50 25.91
C THR A 39 19.28 -5.83 26.14
N PRO A 40 18.34 -5.08 25.54
CA PRO A 40 16.93 -5.41 25.66
C PRO A 40 16.63 -6.72 24.93
N VAL A 41 15.87 -7.60 25.58
CA VAL A 41 15.47 -8.90 25.01
C VAL A 41 13.96 -8.89 24.84
N ILE A 42 13.50 -8.99 23.58
CA ILE A 42 12.09 -9.13 23.25
C ILE A 42 11.82 -10.60 22.90
N ARG A 43 11.00 -11.24 23.72
CA ARG A 43 10.60 -12.64 23.49
C ARG A 43 9.43 -12.69 22.52
N VAL A 44 9.64 -13.19 21.32
CA VAL A 44 8.60 -13.40 20.30
C VAL A 44 8.21 -14.88 20.23
N ARG A 45 6.96 -15.16 19.86
CA ARG A 45 6.53 -16.54 19.63
C ARG A 45 7.07 -17.03 18.29
N GLY A 46 8.12 -17.84 18.30
CA GLY A 46 8.90 -18.26 17.12
C GLY A 46 8.20 -19.13 16.09
N ARG A 47 6.94 -19.54 16.27
CA ARG A 47 6.20 -20.40 15.34
C ARG A 47 4.75 -19.92 15.06
N SER A 48 4.49 -18.63 15.15
CA SER A 48 3.18 -18.14 14.77
C SER A 48 3.03 -18.14 13.25
N ARG A 49 1.99 -18.80 12.74
CA ARG A 49 1.65 -18.83 11.31
C ARG A 49 0.72 -17.67 10.90
N GLY A 50 0.33 -16.82 11.86
CA GLY A 50 -0.52 -15.67 11.58
C GLY A 50 0.24 -14.59 10.79
N ARG A 51 -0.44 -14.02 9.81
CA ARG A 51 0.05 -12.89 9.03
C ARG A 51 -1.11 -11.98 8.62
N VAL A 52 -0.81 -10.77 8.24
CA VAL A 52 -1.74 -9.82 7.64
C VAL A 52 -1.17 -9.42 6.28
N SER A 53 -1.95 -9.55 5.20
CA SER A 53 -1.64 -8.91 3.93
C SER A 53 -2.38 -7.59 3.84
N VAL A 54 -1.71 -6.57 3.32
CA VAL A 54 -2.26 -5.23 3.10
C VAL A 54 -2.00 -4.84 1.66
N ALA A 55 -3.04 -4.48 0.92
CA ALA A 55 -2.93 -3.77 -0.36
C ALA A 55 -3.28 -2.31 -0.12
N ALA A 56 -2.52 -1.37 -0.68
CA ALA A 56 -2.72 0.05 -0.48
C ALA A 56 -2.54 0.84 -1.77
N LEU A 57 -3.26 1.95 -1.82
CA LEU A 57 -3.24 2.94 -2.89
C LEU A 57 -2.75 4.27 -2.32
N CYS A 58 -1.62 4.78 -2.82
CA CYS A 58 -1.20 6.16 -2.61
C CYS A 58 -1.72 7.01 -3.78
N CYS A 59 -2.63 7.94 -3.48
CA CYS A 59 -3.36 8.72 -4.47
C CYS A 59 -2.90 10.18 -4.43
N TYR A 60 -2.49 10.68 -5.59
CA TYR A 60 -1.92 12.03 -5.76
C TYR A 60 -2.65 12.78 -6.87
N ARG A 61 -2.94 14.06 -6.65
CA ARG A 61 -3.46 14.99 -7.66
C ARG A 61 -2.92 16.39 -7.35
N PRO A 62 -2.38 17.12 -8.33
CA PRO A 62 -1.91 18.48 -8.11
C PRO A 62 -2.99 19.38 -7.52
N GLY A 63 -2.65 20.11 -6.46
CA GLY A 63 -3.60 21.00 -5.76
C GLY A 63 -4.53 20.30 -4.78
N GLU A 64 -4.54 18.97 -4.73
CA GLU A 64 -5.35 18.19 -3.80
C GLU A 64 -4.48 17.55 -2.70
N ARG A 65 -5.12 17.28 -1.56
CA ARG A 65 -4.48 16.55 -0.47
C ARG A 65 -4.29 15.09 -0.85
N SER A 66 -3.06 14.57 -0.75
CA SER A 66 -2.76 13.17 -1.00
C SER A 66 -3.53 12.23 -0.06
N ARG A 67 -3.95 11.09 -0.59
CA ARG A 67 -4.79 10.11 0.11
C ARG A 67 -4.12 8.76 0.17
N LEU A 68 -4.36 8.02 1.26
CA LEU A 68 -4.03 6.61 1.41
C LEU A 68 -5.33 5.82 1.53
N ILE A 69 -5.57 4.89 0.60
CA ILE A 69 -6.72 3.98 0.61
C ILE A 69 -6.16 2.57 0.71
N TYR A 70 -6.69 1.72 1.59
CA TYR A 70 -6.13 0.40 1.82
C TYR A 70 -7.17 -0.65 2.17
N ARG A 71 -6.81 -1.90 1.92
CA ARG A 71 -7.54 -3.11 2.33
C ARG A 71 -6.57 -4.08 2.98
N TYR A 72 -7.02 -4.86 3.94
CA TYR A 72 -6.19 -5.89 4.55
C TYR A 72 -6.94 -7.23 4.66
N ILE A 73 -6.17 -8.32 4.65
CA ILE A 73 -6.66 -9.68 4.87
C ILE A 73 -5.89 -10.26 6.06
N LEU A 74 -6.64 -10.73 7.07
CA LEU A 74 -6.09 -11.44 8.21
C LEU A 74 -6.02 -12.94 7.88
N HIS A 75 -4.81 -13.51 7.96
CA HIS A 75 -4.58 -14.93 7.79
C HIS A 75 -4.43 -15.58 9.16
N GLU A 76 -5.50 -16.20 9.63
CA GLU A 76 -5.47 -16.98 10.87
C GLU A 76 -5.01 -18.42 10.59
N PRO A 77 -4.18 -19.02 11.46
CA PRO A 77 -3.81 -20.41 11.35
C PRO A 77 -5.02 -21.26 11.71
N CYS A 78 -5.59 -21.97 10.75
CA CYS A 78 -6.65 -22.94 11.01
C CYS A 78 -6.07 -24.11 11.81
N ARG A 79 -6.57 -24.34 13.03
CA ARG A 79 -6.39 -25.60 13.76
C ARG A 79 -7.37 -26.62 13.20
N GLY A 80 -6.88 -27.57 12.42
CA GLY A 80 -7.51 -28.87 12.24
C GLY A 80 -8.56 -29.03 11.13
N MET A 81 -8.76 -28.12 10.19
CA MET A 81 -9.62 -28.35 9.02
C MET A 81 -9.09 -27.66 7.75
N THR A 82 -9.14 -28.44 6.68
CA THR A 82 -9.05 -28.12 5.25
C THR A 82 -8.75 -26.67 4.83
N LYS A 83 -7.82 -26.56 3.89
CA LYS A 83 -7.26 -25.44 3.12
C LYS A 83 -8.23 -24.32 2.64
N SER A 84 -9.13 -23.78 3.43
CA SER A 84 -10.10 -22.78 2.95
C SER A 84 -9.80 -21.33 3.34
N GLY A 85 -8.57 -21.01 3.77
CA GLY A 85 -8.13 -19.63 3.95
C GLY A 85 -7.40 -19.11 2.73
N ARG A 86 -7.87 -18.04 2.07
CA ARG A 86 -7.13 -17.33 1.02
C ARG A 86 -5.73 -16.96 1.53
N ARG A 87 -4.70 -17.26 0.74
CA ARG A 87 -3.30 -16.96 1.10
C ARG A 87 -2.83 -15.58 0.64
N SER A 88 -3.55 -14.91 -0.27
CA SER A 88 -3.21 -13.62 -0.86
C SER A 88 -4.46 -12.92 -1.38
N PHE A 89 -4.32 -11.68 -1.80
CA PHE A 89 -5.36 -10.95 -2.52
C PHE A 89 -5.71 -11.66 -3.83
N ALA A 90 -7.00 -11.67 -4.18
CA ALA A 90 -7.49 -12.10 -5.48
C ALA A 90 -7.78 -10.87 -6.35
N TRP A 91 -7.91 -11.05 -7.65
CA TRP A 91 -8.24 -9.96 -8.57
C TRP A 91 -9.52 -9.20 -8.19
N THR A 92 -10.50 -9.89 -7.58
CA THR A 92 -11.72 -9.28 -7.07
C THR A 92 -11.48 -8.30 -5.91
N ASP A 93 -10.47 -8.57 -5.07
CA ASP A 93 -10.12 -7.66 -3.98
C ASP A 93 -9.51 -6.36 -4.51
N TYR A 94 -8.71 -6.45 -5.57
CA TYR A 94 -8.15 -5.27 -6.26
C TYR A 94 -9.24 -4.49 -6.99
N ARG A 95 -10.14 -5.17 -7.70
CA ARG A 95 -11.32 -4.54 -8.30
C ARG A 95 -12.10 -3.72 -7.27
N ASP A 96 -12.42 -4.32 -6.14
CA ASP A 96 -13.19 -3.67 -5.07
C ASP A 96 -12.42 -2.51 -4.44
N LEU A 97 -11.10 -2.63 -4.29
CA LEU A 97 -10.23 -1.56 -3.77
C LEU A 97 -10.18 -0.38 -4.74
N ILE A 98 -10.02 -0.63 -6.03
CA ILE A 98 -9.97 0.38 -7.09
C ILE A 98 -11.33 1.07 -7.23
N SER A 99 -12.43 0.31 -7.21
CA SER A 99 -13.78 0.86 -7.25
C SER A 99 -14.08 1.77 -6.05
N ALA A 100 -13.67 1.34 -4.85
CA ALA A 100 -13.80 2.16 -3.65
C ALA A 100 -12.95 3.44 -3.73
N ALA A 101 -11.75 3.36 -4.33
CA ALA A 101 -10.91 4.53 -4.56
C ALA A 101 -11.56 5.52 -5.52
N HIS A 102 -12.08 5.04 -6.65
CA HIS A 102 -12.78 5.89 -7.60
C HIS A 102 -13.99 6.61 -6.96
N GLN A 103 -14.80 5.89 -6.18
CA GLN A 103 -15.95 6.46 -5.46
C GLN A 103 -15.52 7.53 -4.44
N GLN A 104 -14.40 7.33 -3.72
CA GLN A 104 -13.92 8.28 -2.72
C GLN A 104 -13.24 9.51 -3.33
N LEU A 105 -12.60 9.34 -4.47
CA LEU A 105 -11.82 10.39 -5.13
C LEU A 105 -12.67 11.20 -6.13
N GLY A 106 -13.76 10.64 -6.64
CA GLY A 106 -14.72 11.30 -7.50
C GLY A 106 -14.18 11.76 -8.87
N ALA A 107 -13.09 11.14 -9.35
CA ALA A 107 -12.43 11.51 -10.60
C ALA A 107 -11.75 10.29 -11.24
N PRO A 108 -11.34 10.35 -12.53
CA PRO A 108 -10.63 9.29 -13.20
C PRO A 108 -9.33 8.88 -12.47
N LEU A 109 -8.94 7.62 -12.60
CA LEU A 109 -7.76 7.05 -11.98
C LEU A 109 -6.72 6.64 -13.04
N VAL A 110 -5.50 7.11 -12.86
CA VAL A 110 -4.31 6.61 -13.56
C VAL A 110 -3.57 5.70 -12.60
N LEU A 111 -3.83 4.40 -12.70
CA LEU A 111 -3.30 3.39 -11.80
C LEU A 111 -1.90 2.97 -12.23
N VAL A 112 -0.95 3.07 -11.32
CA VAL A 112 0.45 2.66 -11.50
C VAL A 112 0.73 1.50 -10.56
N TRP A 113 1.05 0.33 -11.10
CA TRP A 113 1.32 -0.88 -10.33
C TRP A 113 2.43 -1.74 -10.93
N ASP A 114 2.86 -2.75 -10.19
CA ASP A 114 3.84 -3.70 -10.66
C ASP A 114 3.24 -4.83 -11.54
N ASN A 115 4.10 -5.72 -12.00
CA ASN A 115 3.76 -6.86 -12.86
C ASN A 115 3.33 -8.11 -12.09
N LEU A 116 2.64 -8.01 -10.96
CA LEU A 116 2.13 -9.20 -10.24
C LEU A 116 1.17 -10.02 -11.11
N ASN A 117 1.23 -11.33 -10.98
CA ASN A 117 0.35 -12.24 -11.73
C ASN A 117 -1.14 -11.97 -11.49
N THR A 118 -1.50 -11.50 -10.28
CA THR A 118 -2.87 -11.15 -9.93
C THR A 118 -3.38 -9.94 -10.70
N HIS A 119 -2.50 -8.97 -10.99
CA HIS A 119 -2.80 -7.79 -11.82
C HIS A 119 -3.04 -8.16 -13.30
N ARG A 120 -2.52 -9.31 -13.72
CA ARG A 120 -2.69 -9.84 -15.09
C ARG A 120 -3.89 -10.78 -15.25
N ALA A 121 -4.69 -10.99 -14.19
CA ALA A 121 -5.87 -11.84 -14.23
C ALA A 121 -6.88 -11.33 -15.28
N ALA A 122 -7.50 -12.27 -16.03
CA ALA A 122 -8.45 -11.93 -17.07
C ALA A 122 -9.60 -11.05 -16.55
N GLY A 123 -10.21 -11.42 -15.43
CA GLY A 123 -11.33 -10.65 -14.86
C GLY A 123 -10.96 -9.22 -14.45
N LEU A 124 -9.70 -8.95 -14.09
CA LEU A 124 -9.27 -7.58 -13.79
C LEU A 124 -9.03 -6.78 -15.08
N ARG A 125 -8.52 -7.43 -16.13
CA ARG A 125 -8.39 -6.79 -17.45
C ARG A 125 -9.75 -6.46 -18.07
N ASP A 126 -10.70 -7.38 -17.96
CA ASP A 126 -12.07 -7.19 -18.43
C ASP A 126 -12.72 -6.01 -17.68
N PHE A 127 -12.60 -5.99 -16.34
CA PHE A 127 -13.06 -4.87 -15.52
C PHE A 127 -12.46 -3.53 -15.97
N VAL A 128 -11.18 -3.46 -16.25
CA VAL A 128 -10.53 -2.22 -16.72
C VAL A 128 -11.03 -1.83 -18.12
N ALA A 129 -11.23 -2.80 -19.00
CA ALA A 129 -11.72 -2.53 -20.37
C ALA A 129 -13.19 -2.03 -20.40
N GLU A 130 -13.98 -2.38 -19.39
CA GLU A 130 -15.38 -1.96 -19.25
C GLU A 130 -15.55 -0.55 -18.65
N HIS A 131 -14.43 0.08 -18.16
CA HIS A 131 -14.51 1.35 -17.43
C HIS A 131 -13.57 2.40 -18.03
N ASP A 132 -14.12 3.51 -18.48
CA ASP A 132 -13.42 4.63 -19.09
C ASP A 132 -12.68 5.55 -18.09
N TRP A 133 -13.01 5.44 -16.80
CA TRP A 133 -12.40 6.22 -15.72
C TRP A 133 -11.11 5.62 -15.18
N ILE A 134 -10.63 4.47 -15.69
CA ILE A 134 -9.40 3.83 -15.24
C ILE A 134 -8.41 3.64 -16.39
N THR A 135 -7.20 4.12 -16.20
CA THR A 135 -6.06 3.88 -17.11
C THR A 135 -4.92 3.24 -16.33
N ILE A 136 -4.30 2.20 -16.89
CA ILE A 136 -3.23 1.45 -16.22
C ILE A 136 -1.86 1.76 -16.84
N PHE A 137 -0.89 2.01 -15.96
CA PHE A 137 0.54 2.05 -16.29
C PHE A 137 1.28 1.01 -15.44
N GLN A 138 2.07 0.19 -16.11
CA GLN A 138 2.91 -0.79 -15.42
C GLN A 138 4.27 -0.20 -15.09
N LEU A 139 4.70 -0.38 -13.84
CA LEU A 139 6.07 -0.09 -13.43
C LEU A 139 7.04 -1.05 -14.14
N PRO A 140 8.26 -0.59 -14.43
CA PRO A 140 9.31 -1.51 -14.89
C PRO A 140 9.52 -2.63 -13.87
N SER A 141 9.82 -3.83 -14.36
CA SER A 141 10.14 -4.96 -13.49
C SER A 141 11.32 -4.62 -12.59
N TYR A 142 11.25 -5.00 -11.31
CA TYR A 142 12.27 -4.76 -10.29
C TYR A 142 12.59 -3.28 -10.02
N ALA A 143 11.60 -2.40 -10.09
CA ALA A 143 11.76 -0.98 -9.81
C ALA A 143 10.93 -0.52 -8.58
N PRO A 144 11.10 -1.12 -7.38
CA PRO A 144 10.34 -0.76 -6.18
C PRO A 144 10.63 0.68 -5.74
N ASP A 145 11.83 1.21 -6.04
CA ASP A 145 12.23 2.57 -5.69
C ASP A 145 11.34 3.66 -6.34
N PHE A 146 10.60 3.32 -7.39
CA PHE A 146 9.64 4.21 -8.02
C PHE A 146 8.22 4.08 -7.47
N ASN A 147 7.99 3.16 -6.51
CA ASN A 147 6.67 2.99 -5.90
C ASN A 147 6.62 3.67 -4.51
N PRO A 148 5.91 4.80 -4.36
CA PRO A 148 5.82 5.50 -3.07
C PRO A 148 5.15 4.66 -1.97
N VAL A 149 4.37 3.63 -2.31
CA VAL A 149 3.73 2.74 -1.33
C VAL A 149 4.77 1.97 -0.52
N GLU A 150 5.95 1.67 -1.07
CA GLU A 150 7.06 1.07 -0.32
C GLU A 150 7.53 1.96 0.85
N GLY A 151 7.45 3.26 0.70
CA GLY A 151 7.67 4.23 1.77
C GLY A 151 6.67 4.09 2.92
N ILE A 152 5.41 3.81 2.60
CA ILE A 152 4.35 3.52 3.58
C ILE A 152 4.68 2.25 4.36
N TRP A 153 5.08 1.16 3.66
CA TRP A 153 5.48 -0.09 4.32
C TRP A 153 6.69 0.08 5.23
N SER A 154 7.66 0.84 4.77
CA SER A 154 8.85 1.18 5.54
C SER A 154 8.50 1.96 6.82
N SER A 155 7.59 2.91 6.73
CA SER A 155 7.08 3.68 7.87
C SER A 155 6.33 2.80 8.87
N LEU A 156 5.43 1.92 8.40
CA LEU A 156 4.69 0.98 9.25
C LEU A 156 5.62 0.03 9.99
N ARG A 157 6.59 -0.55 9.29
CA ARG A 157 7.56 -1.47 9.89
C ARG A 157 8.36 -0.80 10.99
N ARG A 158 8.80 0.45 10.78
CA ARG A 158 9.62 1.20 11.75
C ARG A 158 8.82 1.71 12.96
N SER A 159 7.58 2.13 12.76
CA SER A 159 6.80 2.82 13.81
C SER A 159 5.86 1.90 14.57
N HIS A 160 5.37 0.82 13.96
CA HIS A 160 4.30 -0.01 14.51
C HIS A 160 4.64 -1.49 14.67
N GLN A 161 5.77 -1.95 14.11
CA GLN A 161 6.17 -3.35 14.20
C GLN A 161 7.49 -3.57 14.92
N VAL A 162 8.42 -2.65 14.75
CA VAL A 162 9.78 -2.77 15.31
C VAL A 162 9.71 -3.11 16.80
N ASN A 163 10.46 -4.15 17.18
CA ASN A 163 10.64 -4.59 18.58
C ASN A 163 9.32 -4.88 19.32
N THR A 164 8.24 -5.18 18.62
CA THR A 164 6.91 -5.45 19.21
C THR A 164 6.67 -6.97 19.28
N ALA A 165 6.43 -7.50 20.47
CA ALA A 165 6.00 -8.89 20.66
C ALA A 165 4.50 -9.00 20.44
N PHE A 166 4.06 -9.43 19.26
CA PHE A 166 2.65 -9.67 18.97
C PHE A 166 2.16 -10.94 19.68
N ILE A 167 1.03 -10.83 20.39
CA ILE A 167 0.43 -11.93 21.14
C ILE A 167 -0.30 -12.90 20.20
N ASP A 168 -1.06 -12.33 19.24
CA ASP A 168 -1.88 -13.05 18.27
C ASP A 168 -2.01 -12.23 16.97
N PRO A 169 -2.56 -12.81 15.89
CA PRO A 169 -2.76 -12.11 14.63
C PRO A 169 -3.67 -10.89 14.71
N LYS A 170 -4.62 -10.86 15.64
CA LYS A 170 -5.52 -9.71 15.86
C LYS A 170 -4.76 -8.53 16.47
N HIS A 171 -3.82 -8.79 17.37
CA HIS A 171 -2.92 -7.76 17.92
C HIS A 171 -2.07 -7.14 16.80
N LEU A 172 -1.46 -7.96 15.92
CA LEU A 172 -0.75 -7.46 14.73
C LEU A 172 -1.67 -6.62 13.84
N GLN A 173 -2.86 -7.11 13.54
CA GLN A 173 -3.87 -6.39 12.76
C GLN A 173 -4.22 -5.03 13.37
N GLY A 174 -4.42 -5.00 14.70
CA GLY A 174 -4.71 -3.78 15.44
C GLY A 174 -3.61 -2.73 15.31
N ALA A 175 -2.35 -3.14 15.46
CA ALA A 175 -1.18 -2.27 15.32
C ALA A 175 -1.07 -1.72 13.88
N LEU A 176 -1.26 -2.57 12.86
CA LEU A 176 -1.24 -2.14 11.46
C LEU A 176 -2.38 -1.17 11.14
N ARG A 177 -3.61 -1.45 11.60
CA ARG A 177 -4.75 -0.53 11.42
C ARG A 177 -4.49 0.83 12.05
N GLN A 178 -3.93 0.85 13.25
CA GLN A 178 -3.57 2.10 13.93
C GLN A 178 -2.54 2.88 13.12
N GLY A 179 -1.48 2.22 12.65
CA GLY A 179 -0.43 2.85 11.84
C GLY A 179 -0.94 3.37 10.51
N LEU A 180 -1.69 2.56 9.76
CA LEU A 180 -2.29 2.96 8.49
C LEU A 180 -3.24 4.14 8.67
N ARG A 181 -4.07 4.13 9.72
CA ARG A 181 -4.97 5.25 10.04
C ARG A 181 -4.19 6.52 10.36
N GLN A 182 -3.11 6.42 11.12
CA GLN A 182 -2.26 7.59 11.42
C GLN A 182 -1.64 8.17 10.14
N ILE A 183 -1.12 7.34 9.25
CA ILE A 183 -0.56 7.79 7.96
C ILE A 183 -1.67 8.40 7.08
N GLN A 184 -2.85 7.83 7.06
CA GLN A 184 -3.99 8.32 6.28
C GLN A 184 -4.39 9.78 6.63
N TYR A 185 -4.18 10.19 7.88
CA TYR A 185 -4.39 11.58 8.32
C TYR A 185 -3.18 12.51 8.10
N ARG A 186 -2.05 11.97 7.65
CA ARG A 186 -0.78 12.68 7.47
C ARG A 186 -0.40 12.72 5.99
N SER A 187 -1.02 13.64 5.24
CA SER A 187 -0.69 13.82 3.81
C SER A 187 0.78 14.16 3.59
N ASP A 188 1.39 14.88 4.52
CA ASP A 188 2.83 15.19 4.50
C ASP A 188 3.71 13.93 4.46
N LEU A 189 3.32 12.84 5.14
CA LEU A 189 4.04 11.57 5.06
C LEU A 189 3.84 10.88 3.70
N ILE A 190 2.62 10.95 3.15
CA ILE A 190 2.30 10.37 1.84
C ILE A 190 3.05 11.13 0.75
N ASP A 191 3.07 12.46 0.81
CA ASP A 191 3.83 13.34 -0.10
C ASP A 191 5.33 13.08 0.00
N GLY A 192 5.85 12.90 1.22
CA GLY A 192 7.24 12.53 1.46
C GLY A 192 7.62 11.18 0.83
N CYS A 193 6.70 10.20 0.79
CA CYS A 193 6.93 8.95 0.11
C CYS A 193 7.07 9.14 -1.41
N LEU A 194 6.25 10.01 -2.02
CA LEU A 194 6.40 10.35 -3.45
C LEU A 194 7.72 11.07 -3.72
N ALA A 195 8.03 12.08 -2.92
CA ALA A 195 9.28 12.83 -3.07
C ALA A 195 10.52 11.93 -2.96
N ALA A 196 10.50 10.92 -2.09
CA ALA A 196 11.59 9.96 -1.92
C ALA A 196 11.84 9.10 -3.18
N THR A 197 10.86 8.93 -4.06
CA THR A 197 11.03 8.22 -5.34
C THR A 197 11.72 9.08 -6.42
N GLY A 198 11.91 10.37 -6.17
CA GLY A 198 12.38 11.33 -7.16
C GLY A 198 11.33 11.72 -8.22
N LEU A 199 10.10 11.22 -8.09
CA LEU A 199 9.00 11.60 -8.97
C LEU A 199 8.41 12.93 -8.52
N THR A 200 8.07 13.77 -9.50
CA THR A 200 7.34 15.03 -9.28
C THR A 200 6.04 15.02 -10.08
N LEU A 201 4.99 15.54 -9.47
CA LEU A 201 3.73 15.76 -10.18
C LEU A 201 3.86 17.06 -10.97
N ALA A 202 3.71 16.98 -12.29
CA ALA A 202 3.63 18.19 -13.10
C ALA A 202 2.33 18.95 -12.72
N THR A 203 2.48 20.14 -12.18
CA THR A 203 1.37 21.08 -12.06
C THR A 203 1.08 21.59 -13.46
N SER A 204 -0.03 21.17 -14.06
CA SER A 204 -0.54 21.83 -15.25
C SER A 204 -1.10 23.22 -14.87
N ARG A 205 -0.22 24.18 -14.65
CA ARG A 205 -0.61 25.57 -14.68
C ARG A 205 -0.50 25.99 -16.15
N PRO A 206 -1.58 26.35 -16.84
CA PRO A 206 -1.43 27.08 -18.06
C PRO A 206 -0.75 28.39 -17.68
N GLU A 207 0.45 28.64 -18.23
CA GLU A 207 1.06 29.97 -18.18
C GLU A 207 0.03 30.89 -18.85
N GLY A 208 -0.60 31.72 -18.02
CA GLY A 208 -1.51 32.75 -18.49
C GLY A 208 -0.77 33.74 -19.38
N GLN A 209 -1.27 33.87 -20.57
CA GLN A 209 -1.02 35.05 -21.39
C GLN A 209 -1.59 36.29 -20.72
#